data_a09df1d3dd5007862a3db6bfba9ea94a
#
_entry.id   a09df1d3dd5007862a3db6bfba9ea94a
#
_cell.length_a   1.000
_cell.length_b   1.000
_cell.length_c   1.000
_cell.angle_alpha   90.00
_cell.angle_beta   90.00
_cell.angle_gamma   90.00
#
_symmetry.space_group_name_H-M   'P 1'
#
loop_
_entity.id
_entity.type
_entity.pdbx_description
1 polymer ?
#
loop_
_entity_poly.entity_id
_entity_poly.type
_entity_poly.pdbx_seq_one_letter_code
_entity_poly.pdbx_strand_id
1 'polypeptide(L)'
;MEGTGAPVKTKRRYDSSRRRKQALRTRDAILAAARELFLGGGYAATTIASIAEAADVSVETIYKGFGGKPGLVRAISEKGLEGAGPIPAEQRSDEMRTLKRDPYTVMQRWGAFTTEVAPLAAPIALLLRTAAATDREVASLLDELDRARLARMEHNARELFERGDFRDGITLEYARDVLWTYSSPELYEMLVLRQGWPVERYGQFVAEGMIAALLPERREQPGHNLL
;
A
#
# COMPACT_ATOMS: atom_id res chain seq x y z
N MET A 1 -67.10 -0.16 2.36
CA MET A 1 -65.95 0.77 2.53
C MET A 1 -64.65 -0.03 2.41
N GLU A 2 -64.08 -0.02 1.23
CA GLU A 2 -62.86 -0.77 0.89
C GLU A 2 -61.63 0.05 1.25
N GLY A 3 -60.74 -0.52 2.06
CA GLY A 3 -59.44 0.09 2.40
C GLY A 3 -58.38 -0.35 1.46
N THR A 4 -57.92 0.55 0.59
CA THR A 4 -56.86 0.36 -0.39
C THR A 4 -55.49 0.34 0.32
N GLY A 5 -54.87 -0.85 0.45
CA GLY A 5 -53.50 -0.99 0.93
C GLY A 5 -52.49 -0.59 -0.16
N ALA A 6 -51.65 0.37 0.11
CA ALA A 6 -50.58 0.81 -0.79
C ALA A 6 -49.45 -0.22 -0.88
N PRO A 7 -48.83 -0.45 -2.04
CA PRO A 7 -47.75 -1.43 -2.21
C PRO A 7 -46.43 -0.98 -1.61
N VAL A 8 -45.83 -1.84 -0.79
CA VAL A 8 -44.54 -1.66 -0.10
C VAL A 8 -43.38 -1.61 -1.10
N LYS A 9 -42.59 -0.53 -1.06
CA LYS A 9 -41.40 -0.26 -1.90
C LYS A 9 -40.18 -1.11 -1.47
N THR A 10 -40.18 -2.42 -1.70
CA THR A 10 -39.04 -3.32 -1.39
C THR A 10 -38.02 -3.45 -2.54
N LYS A 11 -38.34 -3.02 -3.76
CA LYS A 11 -37.55 -3.21 -4.97
C LYS A 11 -36.30 -2.33 -5.11
N ARG A 12 -36.23 -1.17 -4.42
CA ARG A 12 -35.15 -0.18 -4.56
C ARG A 12 -33.85 -0.55 -3.84
N ARG A 13 -33.89 -1.29 -2.75
CA ARG A 13 -32.73 -1.60 -1.89
C ARG A 13 -31.89 -2.75 -2.48
N TYR A 14 -32.49 -3.74 -3.10
CA TYR A 14 -31.83 -4.88 -3.74
C TYR A 14 -31.08 -4.46 -5.03
N ASP A 15 -31.65 -3.57 -5.81
CA ASP A 15 -31.07 -3.08 -7.06
C ASP A 15 -29.83 -2.17 -6.86
N SER A 16 -29.78 -1.42 -5.74
CA SER A 16 -28.63 -0.58 -5.41
C SER A 16 -27.39 -1.39 -4.99
N SER A 17 -27.56 -2.52 -4.31
CA SER A 17 -26.44 -3.38 -3.90
C SER A 17 -25.80 -4.10 -5.09
N ARG A 18 -26.61 -4.54 -6.03
CA ARG A 18 -26.14 -5.19 -7.29
C ARG A 18 -25.39 -4.18 -8.16
N ARG A 19 -25.90 -2.97 -8.32
CA ARG A 19 -25.23 -1.89 -9.06
C ARG A 19 -23.90 -1.51 -8.42
N ARG A 20 -23.85 -1.41 -7.09
CA ARG A 20 -22.61 -1.12 -6.35
C ARG A 20 -21.56 -2.23 -6.53
N LYS A 21 -21.95 -3.49 -6.44
CA LYS A 21 -21.07 -4.65 -6.71
C LYS A 21 -20.54 -4.63 -8.15
N GLN A 22 -21.40 -4.33 -9.12
CA GLN A 22 -20.99 -4.26 -10.52
C GLN A 22 -20.00 -3.08 -10.74
N ALA A 23 -20.25 -1.92 -10.15
CA ALA A 23 -19.35 -0.78 -10.24
C ALA A 23 -17.97 -1.08 -9.65
N LEU A 24 -17.91 -1.79 -8.52
CA LEU A 24 -16.64 -2.23 -7.92
C LEU A 24 -15.89 -3.21 -8.84
N ARG A 25 -16.58 -4.19 -9.42
CA ARG A 25 -15.96 -5.14 -10.38
C ARG A 25 -15.40 -4.42 -11.60
N THR A 26 -16.16 -3.49 -12.17
CA THR A 26 -15.70 -2.68 -13.31
C THR A 26 -14.48 -1.84 -12.92
N ARG A 27 -14.49 -1.20 -11.72
CA ARG A 27 -13.33 -0.46 -11.20
C ARG A 27 -12.10 -1.36 -11.09
N ASP A 28 -12.25 -2.54 -10.50
CA ASP A 28 -11.16 -3.51 -10.35
C ASP A 28 -10.61 -4.00 -11.68
N ALA A 29 -11.47 -4.26 -12.66
CA ALA A 29 -11.06 -4.65 -14.02
C ALA A 29 -10.25 -3.54 -14.72
N ILE A 30 -10.67 -2.28 -14.59
CA ILE A 30 -9.93 -1.12 -15.13
C ILE A 30 -8.55 -1.01 -14.49
N LEU A 31 -8.46 -1.11 -13.16
CA LEU A 31 -7.17 -1.01 -12.44
C LEU A 31 -6.23 -2.17 -12.79
N ALA A 32 -6.75 -3.40 -12.95
CA ALA A 32 -5.96 -4.56 -13.36
C ALA A 32 -5.40 -4.38 -14.79
N ALA A 33 -6.24 -4.01 -15.75
CA ALA A 33 -5.84 -3.75 -17.13
C ALA A 33 -4.83 -2.60 -17.23
N ALA A 34 -5.06 -1.49 -16.50
CA ALA A 34 -4.15 -0.36 -16.46
C ALA A 34 -2.78 -0.76 -15.89
N ARG A 35 -2.76 -1.50 -14.78
CA ARG A 35 -1.52 -1.98 -14.15
C ARG A 35 -0.71 -2.88 -15.10
N GLU A 36 -1.36 -3.83 -15.75
CA GLU A 36 -0.73 -4.74 -16.71
C GLU A 36 -0.11 -3.97 -17.87
N LEU A 37 -0.87 -3.07 -18.51
CA LEU A 37 -0.40 -2.28 -19.64
C LEU A 37 0.72 -1.30 -19.24
N PHE A 38 0.64 -0.67 -18.06
CA PHE A 38 1.71 0.20 -17.56
C PHE A 38 3.00 -0.57 -17.31
N LEU A 39 2.93 -1.73 -16.69
CA LEU A 39 4.12 -2.53 -16.39
C LEU A 39 4.70 -3.23 -17.64
N GLY A 40 3.86 -3.63 -18.59
CA GLY A 40 4.30 -4.29 -19.83
C GLY A 40 4.80 -3.33 -20.89
N GLY A 41 4.12 -2.19 -21.08
CA GLY A 41 4.41 -1.22 -22.16
C GLY A 41 5.04 0.09 -21.70
N GLY A 42 5.09 0.35 -20.41
CA GLY A 42 5.53 1.61 -19.83
C GLY A 42 4.42 2.67 -19.75
N TYR A 43 4.63 3.66 -18.87
CA TYR A 43 3.63 4.70 -18.63
C TYR A 43 3.35 5.56 -19.86
N ALA A 44 4.39 6.00 -20.59
CA ALA A 44 4.24 6.91 -21.73
C ALA A 44 3.48 6.25 -22.90
N ALA A 45 3.82 5.00 -23.25
CA ALA A 45 3.23 4.28 -24.38
C ALA A 45 1.79 3.80 -24.13
N THR A 46 1.40 3.61 -22.87
CA THR A 46 0.03 3.19 -22.52
C THR A 46 -0.96 4.32 -22.71
N THR A 47 -2.06 4.08 -23.45
CA THR A 47 -3.12 5.04 -23.70
C THR A 47 -4.39 4.71 -22.92
N ILE A 48 -5.24 5.72 -22.65
CA ILE A 48 -6.55 5.48 -22.04
C ILE A 48 -7.43 4.59 -22.95
N ALA A 49 -7.29 4.71 -24.28
CA ALA A 49 -8.01 3.88 -25.23
C ALA A 49 -7.63 2.39 -25.13
N SER A 50 -6.32 2.08 -25.02
CA SER A 50 -5.86 0.70 -24.85
C SER A 50 -6.32 0.09 -23.51
N ILE A 51 -6.35 0.90 -22.46
CA ILE A 51 -6.87 0.46 -21.14
C ILE A 51 -8.38 0.21 -21.21
N ALA A 52 -9.14 1.08 -21.88
CA ALA A 52 -10.58 0.94 -22.05
C ALA A 52 -10.94 -0.33 -22.82
N GLU A 53 -10.21 -0.61 -23.90
CA GLU A 53 -10.33 -1.84 -24.70
C GLU A 53 -10.04 -3.09 -23.86
N ALA A 54 -8.91 -3.10 -23.14
CA ALA A 54 -8.52 -4.24 -22.31
C ALA A 54 -9.47 -4.49 -21.13
N ALA A 55 -10.14 -3.45 -20.61
CA ALA A 55 -11.10 -3.55 -19.52
C ALA A 55 -12.56 -3.72 -19.98
N ASP A 56 -12.82 -3.77 -21.28
CA ASP A 56 -14.17 -3.82 -21.89
C ASP A 56 -15.11 -2.69 -21.37
N VAL A 57 -14.59 -1.46 -21.40
CA VAL A 57 -15.34 -0.25 -20.98
C VAL A 57 -15.15 0.88 -22.00
N SER A 58 -15.98 1.93 -21.89
CA SER A 58 -15.75 3.14 -22.67
C SER A 58 -14.62 4.00 -22.09
N VAL A 59 -13.92 4.74 -22.95
CA VAL A 59 -12.93 5.78 -22.58
C VAL A 59 -13.54 6.79 -21.58
N GLU A 60 -14.81 7.18 -21.80
CA GLU A 60 -15.54 8.10 -20.92
C GLU A 60 -15.69 7.54 -19.50
N THR A 61 -15.88 6.21 -19.35
CA THR A 61 -15.96 5.53 -18.05
C THR A 61 -14.66 5.73 -17.26
N ILE A 62 -13.51 5.62 -17.92
CA ILE A 62 -12.20 5.82 -17.28
C ILE A 62 -12.02 7.28 -16.86
N TYR A 63 -12.29 8.23 -17.76
CA TYR A 63 -12.17 9.65 -17.42
C TYR A 63 -13.10 10.04 -16.28
N LYS A 64 -14.33 9.57 -16.27
CA LYS A 64 -15.31 9.83 -15.20
C LYS A 64 -14.91 9.21 -13.86
N GLY A 65 -14.30 8.03 -13.88
CA GLY A 65 -13.92 7.29 -12.66
C GLY A 65 -12.57 7.68 -12.09
N PHE A 66 -11.63 8.13 -12.93
CA PHE A 66 -10.23 8.32 -12.55
C PHE A 66 -9.62 9.64 -13.03
N GLY A 67 -10.24 10.39 -13.94
CA GLY A 67 -9.71 11.64 -14.46
C GLY A 67 -8.57 11.47 -15.49
N GLY A 68 -8.09 10.25 -15.74
CA GLY A 68 -7.00 9.97 -16.69
C GLY A 68 -5.89 9.09 -16.10
N LYS A 69 -4.73 9.03 -16.77
CA LYS A 69 -3.60 8.17 -16.34
C LYS A 69 -3.10 8.48 -14.92
N PRO A 70 -2.89 9.74 -14.49
CA PRO A 70 -2.47 10.02 -13.12
C PRO A 70 -3.42 9.49 -12.06
N GLY A 71 -4.74 9.64 -12.27
CA GLY A 71 -5.74 9.11 -11.36
C GLY A 71 -5.81 7.58 -11.33
N LEU A 72 -5.56 6.90 -12.47
CA LEU A 72 -5.40 5.46 -12.50
C LEU A 72 -4.21 5.00 -11.67
N VAL A 73 -3.06 5.67 -11.80
CA VAL A 73 -1.87 5.35 -11.02
C VAL A 73 -2.10 5.56 -9.53
N ARG A 74 -2.72 6.67 -9.10
CA ARG A 74 -3.10 6.87 -7.69
C ARG A 74 -3.95 5.70 -7.19
N ALA A 75 -4.99 5.35 -7.93
CA ALA A 75 -5.89 4.26 -7.54
C ALA A 75 -5.21 2.88 -7.53
N ILE A 76 -4.25 2.63 -8.43
CA ILE A 76 -3.43 1.40 -8.42
C ILE A 76 -2.51 1.40 -7.19
N SER A 77 -1.88 2.53 -6.87
CA SER A 77 -1.00 2.67 -5.70
C SER A 77 -1.78 2.47 -4.40
N GLU A 78 -2.95 3.11 -4.25
CA GLU A 78 -3.86 2.92 -3.13
C GLU A 78 -4.25 1.44 -2.97
N LYS A 79 -4.66 0.80 -4.07
CA LYS A 79 -5.03 -0.62 -4.07
C LYS A 79 -3.84 -1.54 -3.73
N GLY A 80 -2.64 -1.21 -4.19
CA GLY A 80 -1.41 -1.91 -3.82
C GLY A 80 -1.14 -1.84 -2.32
N LEU A 81 -1.44 -0.70 -1.70
CA LEU A 81 -1.33 -0.50 -0.26
C LEU A 81 -2.44 -1.20 0.55
N GLU A 82 -3.58 -1.55 -0.05
CA GLU A 82 -4.58 -2.40 0.62
C GLU A 82 -4.02 -3.81 0.92
N GLY A 83 -3.05 -4.28 0.14
CA GLY A 83 -2.49 -5.62 0.24
C GLY A 83 -3.50 -6.71 -0.13
N ALA A 84 -3.26 -7.95 0.31
CA ALA A 84 -4.11 -9.10 -0.02
C ALA A 84 -5.34 -9.26 0.91
N GLY A 85 -5.51 -8.42 1.93
CA GLY A 85 -6.55 -8.55 2.95
C GLY A 85 -7.79 -7.69 2.69
N PRO A 86 -8.92 -7.99 3.34
CA PRO A 86 -10.16 -7.22 3.22
C PRO A 86 -10.12 -5.88 3.97
N ILE A 87 -9.08 -5.64 4.77
CA ILE A 87 -8.87 -4.43 5.57
C ILE A 87 -7.72 -3.64 4.94
N PRO A 88 -7.87 -2.32 4.70
CA PRO A 88 -6.81 -1.49 4.17
C PRO A 88 -5.51 -1.59 4.97
N ALA A 89 -4.38 -1.55 4.29
CA ALA A 89 -3.06 -1.69 4.88
C ALA A 89 -2.78 -0.70 6.01
N GLU A 90 -3.22 0.52 5.86
CA GLU A 90 -3.08 1.56 6.87
C GLU A 90 -3.80 1.20 8.16
N GLN A 91 -5.05 0.75 8.06
CA GLN A 91 -5.83 0.31 9.21
C GLN A 91 -5.19 -0.92 9.89
N ARG A 92 -4.69 -1.88 9.11
CA ARG A 92 -3.96 -3.05 9.65
C ARG A 92 -2.68 -2.63 10.37
N SER A 93 -1.96 -1.65 9.84
CA SER A 93 -0.77 -1.08 10.48
C SER A 93 -1.12 -0.37 11.79
N ASP A 94 -2.24 0.36 11.85
CA ASP A 94 -2.72 1.02 13.05
C ASP A 94 -3.15 0.01 14.12
N GLU A 95 -3.90 -1.02 13.73
CA GLU A 95 -4.29 -2.12 14.62
C GLU A 95 -3.06 -2.87 15.17
N MET A 96 -2.05 -3.10 14.34
CA MET A 96 -0.80 -3.74 14.78
C MET A 96 -0.08 -2.94 15.86
N ARG A 97 -0.06 -1.60 15.76
CA ARG A 97 0.54 -0.73 16.78
C ARG A 97 -0.25 -0.73 18.07
N THR A 98 -1.58 -0.61 17.98
CA THR A 98 -2.49 -0.49 19.13
C THR A 98 -2.61 -1.78 19.93
N LEU A 99 -2.67 -2.94 19.25
CA LEU A 99 -2.91 -4.25 19.86
C LEU A 99 -1.65 -4.88 20.47
N LYS A 100 -0.44 -4.45 20.09
CA LYS A 100 0.82 -5.04 20.54
C LYS A 100 1.67 -4.03 21.26
N ARG A 101 1.91 -4.29 22.55
CA ARG A 101 2.81 -3.47 23.39
C ARG A 101 4.30 -3.74 23.13
N ASP A 102 4.64 -4.91 22.57
CA ASP A 102 6.02 -5.29 22.29
C ASP A 102 6.49 -4.71 20.93
N PRO A 103 7.45 -3.76 20.93
CA PRO A 103 7.93 -3.10 19.72
C PRO A 103 8.62 -4.06 18.73
N TYR A 104 9.25 -5.13 19.21
CA TYR A 104 9.84 -6.15 18.34
C TYR A 104 8.77 -6.86 17.50
N THR A 105 7.66 -7.23 18.14
CA THR A 105 6.53 -7.84 17.44
C THR A 105 5.93 -6.89 16.40
N VAL A 106 5.88 -5.58 16.68
CA VAL A 106 5.43 -4.56 15.72
C VAL A 106 6.35 -4.55 14.48
N MET A 107 7.67 -4.47 14.67
CA MET A 107 8.64 -4.47 13.57
C MET A 107 8.59 -5.75 12.74
N GLN A 108 8.48 -6.92 13.39
CA GLN A 108 8.32 -8.21 12.69
C GLN A 108 7.05 -8.24 11.83
N ARG A 109 5.95 -7.71 12.33
CA ARG A 109 4.70 -7.64 11.56
C ARG A 109 4.79 -6.65 10.41
N TRP A 110 5.48 -5.52 10.57
CA TRP A 110 5.71 -4.61 9.45
C TRP A 110 6.58 -5.25 8.37
N GLY A 111 7.61 -6.02 8.74
CA GLY A 111 8.37 -6.82 7.78
C GLY A 111 7.51 -7.84 7.03
N ALA A 112 6.68 -8.59 7.76
CA ALA A 112 5.73 -9.52 7.14
C ALA A 112 4.73 -8.78 6.23
N PHE A 113 4.22 -7.63 6.66
CA PHE A 113 3.35 -6.78 5.86
C PHE A 113 4.01 -6.29 4.56
N THR A 114 5.32 -6.01 4.62
CA THR A 114 6.09 -5.62 3.43
C THR A 114 6.08 -6.71 2.36
N THR A 115 6.01 -7.98 2.73
CA THR A 115 5.91 -9.10 1.76
C THR A 115 4.61 -9.08 0.95
N GLU A 116 3.54 -8.51 1.49
CA GLU A 116 2.25 -8.38 0.81
C GLU A 116 2.19 -7.13 -0.07
N VAL A 117 2.73 -6.01 0.42
CA VAL A 117 2.59 -4.69 -0.19
C VAL A 117 3.66 -4.42 -1.26
N ALA A 118 4.92 -4.74 -0.98
CA ALA A 118 6.01 -4.38 -1.89
C ALA A 118 5.86 -4.97 -3.31
N PRO A 119 5.44 -6.25 -3.52
CA PRO A 119 5.22 -6.79 -4.85
C PRO A 119 4.14 -6.06 -5.68
N LEU A 120 3.21 -5.40 -5.00
CA LEU A 120 2.13 -4.66 -5.64
C LEU A 120 2.49 -3.19 -5.88
N ALA A 121 3.10 -2.54 -4.90
CA ALA A 121 3.37 -1.11 -4.90
C ALA A 121 4.71 -0.74 -5.57
N ALA A 122 5.80 -1.49 -5.30
CA ALA A 122 7.12 -1.13 -5.77
C ALA A 122 7.25 -1.08 -7.30
N PRO A 123 6.72 -2.03 -8.12
CA PRO A 123 6.83 -1.95 -9.57
C PRO A 123 6.20 -0.68 -10.16
N ILE A 124 5.09 -0.21 -9.61
CA ILE A 124 4.42 1.02 -10.06
C ILE A 124 5.22 2.26 -9.65
N ALA A 125 5.77 2.32 -8.44
CA ALA A 125 6.61 3.42 -8.00
C ALA A 125 7.90 3.54 -8.86
N LEU A 126 8.54 2.43 -9.18
CA LEU A 126 9.72 2.39 -10.05
C LEU A 126 9.40 2.80 -11.49
N LEU A 127 8.25 2.37 -12.02
CA LEU A 127 7.73 2.82 -13.32
C LEU A 127 7.56 4.33 -13.36
N LEU A 128 6.91 4.91 -12.34
CA LEU A 128 6.72 6.37 -12.25
C LEU A 128 8.04 7.10 -12.14
N ARG A 129 9.01 6.58 -11.39
CA ARG A 129 10.34 7.18 -11.25
C ARG A 129 11.07 7.26 -12.60
N THR A 130 10.95 6.21 -13.40
CA THR A 130 11.50 6.22 -14.77
C THR A 130 10.79 7.25 -15.66
N ALA A 131 9.47 7.33 -15.60
CA ALA A 131 8.69 8.26 -16.41
C ALA A 131 8.85 9.74 -15.97
N ALA A 132 9.03 9.98 -14.67
CA ALA A 132 9.23 11.31 -14.08
C ALA A 132 10.47 12.04 -14.63
N ALA A 133 11.45 11.30 -15.13
CA ALA A 133 12.65 11.91 -15.73
C ALA A 133 12.32 12.78 -16.97
N THR A 134 11.22 12.52 -17.67
CA THR A 134 10.83 13.19 -18.91
C THR A 134 9.44 13.82 -18.87
N ASP A 135 8.65 13.56 -17.83
CA ASP A 135 7.26 14.01 -17.70
C ASP A 135 7.05 14.73 -16.37
N ARG A 136 6.79 16.04 -16.41
CA ARG A 136 6.60 16.88 -15.22
C ARG A 136 5.34 16.54 -14.44
N GLU A 137 4.28 16.11 -15.10
CA GLU A 137 3.03 15.68 -14.41
C GLU A 137 3.29 14.41 -13.60
N VAL A 138 4.03 13.46 -14.17
CA VAL A 138 4.46 12.25 -13.48
C VAL A 138 5.44 12.55 -12.35
N ALA A 139 6.37 13.50 -12.53
CA ALA A 139 7.27 13.93 -11.46
C ALA A 139 6.49 14.50 -10.25
N SER A 140 5.50 15.36 -10.52
CA SER A 140 4.64 15.91 -9.46
C SER A 140 3.82 14.83 -8.75
N LEU A 141 3.31 13.85 -9.49
CA LEU A 141 2.60 12.71 -8.93
C LEU A 141 3.52 11.84 -8.05
N LEU A 142 4.73 11.57 -8.50
CA LEU A 142 5.73 10.82 -7.73
C LEU A 142 6.06 11.53 -6.42
N ASP A 143 6.30 12.84 -6.46
CA ASP A 143 6.56 13.66 -5.28
C ASP A 143 5.39 13.66 -4.28
N GLU A 144 4.16 13.65 -4.77
CA GLU A 144 2.95 13.54 -3.95
C GLU A 144 2.91 12.18 -3.22
N LEU A 145 3.15 11.08 -3.95
CA LEU A 145 3.14 9.72 -3.39
C LEU A 145 4.29 9.51 -2.40
N ASP A 146 5.47 10.02 -2.69
CA ASP A 146 6.64 9.94 -1.79
C ASP A 146 6.42 10.74 -0.49
N ARG A 147 5.82 11.93 -0.58
CA ARG A 147 5.44 12.72 0.61
C ARG A 147 4.38 12.02 1.45
N ALA A 148 3.37 11.41 0.81
CA ALA A 148 2.35 10.64 1.52
C ALA A 148 2.97 9.44 2.25
N ARG A 149 3.90 8.72 1.61
CA ARG A 149 4.64 7.61 2.23
C ARG A 149 5.50 8.07 3.39
N LEU A 150 6.24 9.20 3.25
CA LEU A 150 7.04 9.76 4.34
C LEU A 150 6.17 10.15 5.55
N ALA A 151 5.06 10.83 5.32
CA ALA A 151 4.10 11.19 6.38
C ALA A 151 3.52 9.95 7.08
N ARG A 152 3.26 8.87 6.32
CA ARG A 152 2.83 7.60 6.90
C ARG A 152 3.92 6.97 7.78
N MET A 153 5.19 7.03 7.36
CA MET A 153 6.30 6.51 8.17
C MET A 153 6.49 7.34 9.44
N GLU A 154 6.32 8.64 9.39
CA GLU A 154 6.32 9.49 10.58
C GLU A 154 5.17 9.12 11.53
N HIS A 155 3.96 8.96 11.01
CA HIS A 155 2.83 8.51 11.82
C HIS A 155 3.10 7.15 12.49
N ASN A 156 3.69 6.20 11.77
CA ASN A 156 4.05 4.89 12.30
C ASN A 156 5.14 4.97 13.39
N ALA A 157 6.13 5.84 13.23
CA ALA A 157 7.21 6.03 14.20
C ALA A 157 6.74 6.73 15.47
N ARG A 158 5.83 7.70 15.36
CA ARG A 158 5.42 8.61 16.43
C ARG A 158 4.91 7.89 17.68
N GLU A 159 4.04 6.91 17.52
CA GLU A 159 3.48 6.18 18.66
C GLU A 159 4.53 5.38 19.42
N LEU A 160 5.46 4.73 18.72
CA LEU A 160 6.57 4.01 19.35
C LEU A 160 7.54 4.97 20.05
N PHE A 161 7.78 6.14 19.43
CA PHE A 161 8.61 7.20 20.00
C PHE A 161 7.99 7.77 21.29
N GLU A 162 6.71 8.10 21.28
CA GLU A 162 5.99 8.65 22.43
C GLU A 162 5.90 7.66 23.60
N ARG A 163 5.92 6.36 23.32
CA ARG A 163 5.98 5.30 24.34
C ARG A 163 7.39 5.05 24.90
N GLY A 164 8.43 5.63 24.27
CA GLY A 164 9.81 5.38 24.65
C GLY A 164 10.32 3.99 24.25
N ASP A 165 9.76 3.40 23.20
CA ASP A 165 10.11 2.04 22.74
C ASP A 165 11.45 2.00 21.99
N PHE A 166 11.97 3.13 21.51
CA PHE A 166 13.23 3.19 20.80
C PHE A 166 14.44 3.24 21.78
N ARG A 167 15.60 2.82 21.31
CA ARG A 167 16.83 2.95 22.09
C ARG A 167 17.19 4.42 22.31
N ASP A 168 17.98 4.69 23.34
CA ASP A 168 18.42 6.03 23.71
C ASP A 168 19.08 6.75 22.53
N GLY A 169 18.78 8.05 22.39
CA GLY A 169 19.33 8.90 21.34
C GLY A 169 18.63 8.84 19.98
N ILE A 170 17.63 7.98 19.80
CA ILE A 170 16.80 7.95 18.57
C ILE A 170 15.81 9.11 18.62
N THR A 171 15.84 9.98 17.59
CA THR A 171 14.83 11.02 17.38
C THR A 171 13.67 10.51 16.53
N LEU A 172 12.54 11.21 16.57
CA LEU A 172 11.39 10.86 15.73
C LEU A 172 11.75 10.94 14.24
N GLU A 173 12.51 11.95 13.84
CA GLU A 173 12.96 12.14 12.45
C GLU A 173 13.84 10.99 12.00
N TYR A 174 14.78 10.56 12.84
CA TYR A 174 15.64 9.42 12.51
C TYR A 174 14.82 8.13 12.39
N ALA A 175 13.89 7.88 13.29
CA ALA A 175 13.01 6.72 13.24
C ALA A 175 12.13 6.74 11.97
N ARG A 176 11.54 7.89 11.61
CA ARG A 176 10.82 8.08 10.36
C ARG A 176 11.68 7.72 9.15
N ASP A 177 12.90 8.24 9.10
CA ASP A 177 13.81 8.06 7.96
C ASP A 177 14.28 6.61 7.81
N VAL A 178 14.47 5.90 8.92
CA VAL A 178 14.73 4.45 8.92
C VAL A 178 13.54 3.69 8.34
N LEU A 179 12.32 3.94 8.85
CA LEU A 179 11.11 3.29 8.34
C LEU A 179 10.89 3.62 6.84
N TRP A 180 11.14 4.86 6.44
CA TRP A 180 11.01 5.30 5.05
C TRP A 180 12.01 4.59 4.14
N THR A 181 13.25 4.40 4.58
CA THR A 181 14.28 3.66 3.85
C THR A 181 13.92 2.19 3.67
N TYR A 182 13.51 1.50 4.74
CA TYR A 182 13.16 0.08 4.68
C TYR A 182 11.83 -0.19 3.95
N SER A 183 10.99 0.82 3.73
CA SER A 183 9.78 0.74 2.89
C SER A 183 10.01 1.21 1.45
N SER A 184 11.26 1.50 1.04
CA SER A 184 11.53 2.07 -0.28
C SER A 184 11.36 1.05 -1.42
N PRO A 185 10.79 1.47 -2.57
CA PRO A 185 10.71 0.63 -3.77
C PRO A 185 12.06 0.17 -4.28
N GLU A 186 13.11 0.98 -4.10
CA GLU A 186 14.47 0.70 -4.55
C GLU A 186 15.09 -0.46 -3.78
N LEU A 187 14.83 -0.57 -2.49
CA LEU A 187 15.31 -1.69 -1.69
C LEU A 187 14.70 -3.01 -2.18
N TYR A 188 13.41 -3.00 -2.50
CA TYR A 188 12.72 -4.12 -3.11
C TYR A 188 13.31 -4.44 -4.50
N GLU A 189 13.53 -3.42 -5.34
CA GLU A 189 14.16 -3.61 -6.66
C GLU A 189 15.52 -4.28 -6.54
N MET A 190 16.40 -3.76 -5.67
CA MET A 190 17.76 -4.31 -5.50
C MET A 190 17.75 -5.75 -5.04
N LEU A 191 16.97 -6.07 -4.02
CA LEU A 191 17.07 -7.37 -3.37
C LEU A 191 16.16 -8.42 -4.00
N VAL A 192 14.94 -8.08 -4.37
CA VAL A 192 13.97 -9.04 -4.93
C VAL A 192 14.08 -9.10 -6.45
N LEU A 193 13.96 -7.95 -7.14
CA LEU A 193 13.89 -7.98 -8.61
C LEU A 193 15.24 -8.23 -9.27
N ARG A 194 16.35 -7.72 -8.72
CA ARG A 194 17.69 -7.87 -9.32
C ARG A 194 18.47 -9.04 -8.73
N GLN A 195 18.43 -9.25 -7.40
CA GLN A 195 19.16 -10.32 -6.73
C GLN A 195 18.34 -11.62 -6.59
N GLY A 196 17.04 -11.60 -6.94
CA GLY A 196 16.18 -12.77 -6.92
C GLY A 196 15.87 -13.31 -5.50
N TRP A 197 15.90 -12.45 -4.49
CA TRP A 197 15.55 -12.91 -3.15
C TRP A 197 14.08 -13.33 -3.09
N PRO A 198 13.77 -14.44 -2.37
CA PRO A 198 12.40 -14.72 -1.97
C PRO A 198 11.81 -13.53 -1.19
N VAL A 199 10.55 -13.23 -1.43
CA VAL A 199 9.89 -12.06 -0.81
C VAL A 199 9.81 -12.21 0.72
N GLU A 200 9.73 -13.41 1.23
CA GLU A 200 9.75 -13.72 2.67
C GLU A 200 11.10 -13.34 3.30
N ARG A 201 12.20 -13.65 2.62
CA ARG A 201 13.55 -13.24 3.05
C ARG A 201 13.70 -11.73 3.05
N TYR A 202 13.12 -11.05 2.05
CA TYR A 202 13.08 -9.59 2.01
C TYR A 202 12.32 -9.00 3.20
N GLY A 203 11.14 -9.51 3.52
CA GLY A 203 10.37 -9.06 4.68
C GLY A 203 11.07 -9.28 6.01
N GLN A 204 11.78 -10.42 6.16
CA GLN A 204 12.61 -10.69 7.34
C GLN A 204 13.77 -9.69 7.45
N PHE A 205 14.48 -9.43 6.37
CA PHE A 205 15.57 -8.43 6.31
C PHE A 205 15.08 -7.03 6.70
N VAL A 206 13.90 -6.62 6.21
CA VAL A 206 13.27 -5.35 6.56
C VAL A 206 12.98 -5.28 8.06
N ALA A 207 12.38 -6.33 8.64
CA ALA A 207 12.10 -6.38 10.07
C ALA A 207 13.38 -6.30 10.92
N GLU A 208 14.37 -7.14 10.60
CA GLU A 208 15.66 -7.19 11.31
C GLU A 208 16.41 -5.86 11.22
N GLY A 209 16.41 -5.23 10.04
CA GLY A 209 17.03 -3.92 9.84
C GLY A 209 16.39 -2.80 10.67
N MET A 210 15.06 -2.74 10.70
CA MET A 210 14.33 -1.79 11.54
C MET A 210 14.58 -2.04 13.04
N ILE A 211 14.58 -3.30 13.47
CA ILE A 211 14.88 -3.69 14.85
C ILE A 211 16.30 -3.24 15.22
N ALA A 212 17.29 -3.61 14.43
CA ALA A 212 18.68 -3.28 14.70
C ALA A 212 18.94 -1.75 14.72
N ALA A 213 18.24 -1.00 13.86
CA ALA A 213 18.40 0.45 13.78
C ALA A 213 17.71 1.21 14.92
N LEU A 214 16.56 0.74 15.41
CA LEU A 214 15.67 1.53 16.25
C LEU A 214 15.47 1.00 17.67
N LEU A 215 15.52 -0.32 17.89
CA LEU A 215 15.19 -0.90 19.18
C LEU A 215 16.43 -1.14 20.05
N PRO A 216 16.31 -1.12 21.39
CA PRO A 216 17.37 -1.56 22.26
C PRO A 216 17.70 -3.05 22.04
N GLU A 217 18.89 -3.50 22.35
CA GLU A 217 19.21 -4.93 22.33
C GLU A 217 18.32 -5.69 23.33
N ARG A 218 17.74 -6.82 22.91
CA ARG A 218 17.04 -7.70 23.85
C ARG A 218 18.08 -8.20 24.87
N ARG A 219 17.96 -7.76 26.11
CA ARG A 219 18.69 -8.44 27.18
C ARG A 219 18.17 -9.88 27.22
N GLU A 220 19.04 -10.83 26.88
CA GLU A 220 18.77 -12.25 27.17
C GLU A 220 18.45 -12.33 28.66
N GLN A 221 17.24 -12.74 29.03
CA GLN A 221 16.95 -13.10 30.42
C GLN A 221 17.88 -14.29 30.71
N PRO A 222 18.79 -14.20 31.71
CA PRO A 222 19.60 -15.33 32.10
C PRO A 222 18.64 -16.47 32.41
N GLY A 223 18.82 -17.58 31.69
CA GLY A 223 17.96 -18.73 31.78
C GLY A 223 17.71 -19.10 33.25
N HIS A 224 16.45 -19.23 33.58
CA HIS A 224 16.03 -19.91 34.82
C HIS A 224 16.46 -21.38 34.66
N ASN A 225 17.73 -21.66 34.99
CA ASN A 225 18.18 -23.01 35.23
C ASN A 225 17.38 -23.52 36.43
N LEU A 226 16.30 -24.25 36.17
CA LEU A 226 15.67 -25.11 37.14
C LEU A 226 16.62 -26.28 37.35
N LEU A 227 17.33 -26.28 38.48
CA LEU A 227 17.94 -27.45 39.09
C LEU A 227 16.83 -28.41 39.57
#